data_6e3316817d83b821559ad2804064bfb8
#
_entry.id   6e3316817d83b821559ad2804064bfb8
#
_cell.length_a   1.000
_cell.length_b   1.000
_cell.length_c   1.000
_cell.angle_alpha   90.00
_cell.angle_beta   90.00
_cell.angle_gamma   90.00
#
_symmetry.space_group_name_H-M   'P 1'
#
loop_
_entity.id
_entity.type
_entity.pdbx_description
1 polymer ?
#
loop_
_entity_poly.entity_id
_entity_poly.type
_entity_poly.pdbx_seq_one_letter_code
_entity_poly.pdbx_strand_id
1 'polypeptide(L)'
;MKKTTNALTHLVTLLCGAILFGILLVPVLGFTTYHTVETYAFDATVTDKAVVDERYQPRCYVLFFVDGDEAGEVWVTSADYARHSIGDLIRVEVEVRENIFGKIEENYEFGVDK
;
A
#
# COMPACT_ATOMS: atom_id res chain seq x y z
N MET A 1 25.14 -47.20 20.82
CA MET A 1 25.43 -45.79 21.08
C MET A 1 25.49 -44.94 19.82
N LYS A 2 26.04 -45.41 18.72
CA LYS A 2 26.10 -44.63 17.45
C LYS A 2 24.73 -44.27 16.88
N LYS A 3 23.70 -45.11 17.03
CA LYS A 3 22.32 -44.83 16.57
C LYS A 3 21.65 -43.73 17.36
N THR A 4 21.87 -43.64 18.67
CA THR A 4 21.29 -42.63 19.55
C THR A 4 21.92 -41.27 19.26
N THR A 5 23.22 -41.19 19.03
CA THR A 5 23.93 -39.97 18.69
C THR A 5 23.47 -39.39 17.34
N ASN A 6 23.25 -40.27 16.33
CA ASN A 6 22.76 -39.83 15.03
C ASN A 6 21.32 -39.29 15.09
N ALA A 7 20.43 -39.93 15.87
CA ALA A 7 19.06 -39.48 16.04
C ALA A 7 19.01 -38.10 16.71
N LEU A 8 19.86 -37.90 17.73
CA LEU A 8 19.95 -36.60 18.41
C LEU A 8 20.50 -35.52 17.48
N THR A 9 21.52 -35.84 16.68
CA THR A 9 22.06 -34.90 15.68
C THR A 9 21.02 -34.50 14.66
N HIS A 10 20.23 -35.43 14.15
CA HIS A 10 19.12 -35.15 13.23
C HIS A 10 18.06 -34.27 13.85
N LEU A 11 17.69 -34.54 15.08
CA LEU A 11 16.70 -33.73 15.79
C LEU A 11 17.17 -32.28 15.97
N VAL A 12 18.42 -32.09 16.38
CA VAL A 12 19.03 -30.76 16.53
C VAL A 12 19.09 -30.03 15.18
N THR A 13 19.48 -30.71 14.11
CA THR A 13 19.53 -30.13 12.78
C THR A 13 18.15 -29.70 12.30
N LEU A 14 17.11 -30.50 12.52
CA LEU A 14 15.73 -30.16 12.16
C LEU A 14 15.22 -28.96 12.95
N LEU A 15 15.50 -28.90 14.24
CA LEU A 15 15.11 -27.76 15.08
C LEU A 15 15.81 -26.47 14.65
N CYS A 16 17.09 -26.52 14.38
CA CYS A 16 17.85 -25.35 13.89
C CYS A 16 17.33 -24.88 12.55
N GLY A 17 17.02 -25.79 11.62
CA GLY A 17 16.45 -25.45 10.32
C GLY A 17 15.08 -24.78 10.44
N ALA A 18 14.21 -25.29 11.32
CA ALA A 18 12.89 -24.70 11.56
C ALA A 18 12.99 -23.30 12.16
N ILE A 19 13.90 -23.08 13.11
CA ILE A 19 14.13 -21.77 13.73
C ILE A 19 14.65 -20.77 12.69
N LEU A 20 15.64 -21.14 11.89
CA LEU A 20 16.17 -20.28 10.83
C LEU A 20 15.12 -19.92 9.78
N PHE A 21 14.30 -20.89 9.37
CA PHE A 21 13.22 -20.65 8.43
C PHE A 21 12.18 -19.68 9.02
N GLY A 22 11.81 -19.84 10.28
CA GLY A 22 10.90 -18.92 10.97
C GLY A 22 11.46 -17.50 11.09
N ILE A 23 12.75 -17.35 11.39
CA ILE A 23 13.41 -16.04 11.47
C ILE A 23 13.40 -15.34 10.11
N LEU A 24 13.56 -16.06 9.01
CA LEU A 24 13.50 -15.48 7.67
C LEU A 24 12.08 -15.16 7.22
N LEU A 25 11.10 -15.99 7.58
CA LEU A 25 9.72 -15.86 7.15
C LEU A 25 9.00 -14.69 7.84
N VAL A 26 9.21 -14.50 9.13
CA VAL A 26 8.54 -13.45 9.91
C VAL A 26 8.83 -12.04 9.38
N PRO A 27 10.07 -11.62 9.10
CA PRO A 27 10.33 -10.32 8.51
C PRO A 27 9.66 -10.12 7.14
N VAL A 28 9.68 -11.14 6.27
CA VAL A 28 9.07 -11.06 4.95
C VAL A 28 7.56 -10.86 5.06
N LEU A 29 6.87 -11.62 5.90
CA LEU A 29 5.44 -11.47 6.15
C LEU A 29 5.12 -10.11 6.78
N GLY A 30 5.96 -9.64 7.71
CA GLY A 30 5.79 -8.35 8.35
C GLY A 30 5.91 -7.17 7.40
N PHE A 31 6.82 -7.23 6.41
CA PHE A 31 6.96 -6.18 5.40
C PHE A 31 5.84 -6.19 4.36
N THR A 32 5.26 -7.35 4.07
CA THR A 32 4.22 -7.49 3.05
C THR A 32 2.80 -7.39 3.62
N THR A 33 2.64 -7.58 4.92
CA THR A 33 1.33 -7.58 5.57
C THR A 33 1.06 -6.23 6.22
N TYR A 34 0.18 -5.45 5.61
CA TYR A 34 -0.29 -4.18 6.13
C TYR A 34 -1.72 -4.32 6.64
N HIS A 35 -2.04 -3.60 7.70
CA HIS A 35 -3.41 -3.51 8.19
C HIS A 35 -3.82 -2.04 8.30
N THR A 36 -5.08 -1.78 8.07
CA THR A 36 -5.64 -0.43 8.15
C THR A 36 -5.76 -0.01 9.61
N VAL A 37 -5.10 1.10 9.97
CA VAL A 37 -5.16 1.66 11.33
C VAL A 37 -6.06 2.89 11.40
N GLU A 38 -6.22 3.62 10.30
CA GLU A 38 -7.04 4.82 10.24
C GLU A 38 -7.57 5.04 8.84
N THR A 39 -8.78 5.58 8.74
CA THR A 39 -9.34 6.09 7.50
C THR A 39 -9.92 7.46 7.76
N TYR A 40 -9.64 8.42 6.88
CA TYR A 40 -10.21 9.76 6.95
C TYR A 40 -10.41 10.32 5.55
N ALA A 41 -11.16 11.40 5.45
CA ALA A 41 -11.42 12.05 4.17
C ALA A 41 -11.25 13.56 4.34
N PHE A 42 -10.84 14.22 3.26
CA PHE A 42 -10.72 15.66 3.22
C PHE A 42 -11.11 16.20 1.84
N ASP A 43 -11.42 17.47 1.76
CA ASP A 43 -11.69 18.16 0.50
C ASP A 43 -10.40 18.81 0.01
N ALA A 44 -10.09 18.63 -1.26
CA ALA A 44 -8.89 19.17 -1.88
C ALA A 44 -9.24 19.85 -3.20
N THR A 45 -8.37 20.76 -3.64
CA THR A 45 -8.56 21.48 -4.89
C THR A 45 -7.74 20.84 -5.99
N VAL A 46 -8.35 20.58 -7.14
CA VAL A 46 -7.66 20.03 -8.32
C VAL A 46 -6.74 21.10 -8.89
N THR A 47 -5.44 20.80 -8.95
CA THR A 47 -4.43 21.72 -9.46
C THR A 47 -3.97 21.38 -10.87
N ASP A 48 -4.08 20.11 -11.25
CA ASP A 48 -3.66 19.64 -12.58
C ASP A 48 -4.35 18.32 -12.90
N LYS A 49 -4.31 17.94 -14.16
CA LYS A 49 -4.87 16.69 -14.67
C LYS A 49 -3.88 16.06 -15.64
N ALA A 50 -3.77 14.74 -15.60
CA ALA A 50 -2.90 14.00 -16.51
C ALA A 50 -3.53 12.70 -16.98
N VAL A 51 -3.19 12.28 -18.18
CA VAL A 51 -3.55 10.98 -18.73
C VAL A 51 -2.24 10.21 -18.93
N VAL A 52 -2.14 9.06 -18.27
CA VAL A 52 -1.00 8.16 -18.43
C VAL A 52 -1.37 7.12 -19.46
N ASP A 53 -0.75 7.17 -20.62
CA ASP A 53 -1.01 6.29 -21.75
C ASP A 53 0.28 5.54 -22.09
N GLU A 54 0.49 4.39 -21.45
CA GLU A 54 1.61 3.52 -21.70
C GLU A 54 1.27 2.45 -22.72
N ARG A 55 2.22 2.10 -23.59
CA ARG A 55 2.04 1.28 -24.79
C ARG A 55 1.34 -0.06 -24.56
N TYR A 56 1.48 -0.65 -23.36
CA TYR A 56 0.94 -1.97 -23.05
C TYR A 56 0.00 -1.97 -21.84
N GLN A 57 -0.42 -0.81 -21.37
CA GLN A 57 -1.29 -0.67 -20.21
C GLN A 57 -2.56 0.10 -20.57
N PRO A 58 -3.68 -0.15 -19.86
CA PRO A 58 -4.87 0.69 -20.01
C PRO A 58 -4.53 2.13 -19.67
N ARG A 59 -5.23 3.07 -20.30
CA ARG A 59 -5.10 4.49 -19.94
C ARG A 59 -5.49 4.70 -18.49
N CYS A 60 -4.64 5.43 -17.79
CA CYS A 60 -4.89 5.83 -16.41
C CYS A 60 -5.12 7.33 -16.36
N TYR A 61 -6.14 7.74 -15.64
CA TYR A 61 -6.52 9.14 -15.49
C TYR A 61 -6.18 9.57 -14.07
N VAL A 62 -5.48 10.70 -13.96
CA VAL A 62 -4.95 11.17 -12.68
C VAL A 62 -5.38 12.60 -12.46
N LEU A 63 -5.89 12.88 -11.26
CA LEU A 63 -6.13 14.23 -10.78
C LEU A 63 -5.09 14.59 -9.73
N PHE A 64 -4.38 15.68 -9.94
CA PHE A 64 -3.46 16.23 -8.95
C PHE A 64 -4.20 17.22 -8.08
N PHE A 65 -3.94 17.19 -6.79
CA PHE A 65 -4.65 18.03 -5.84
C PHE A 65 -3.72 18.66 -4.80
N VAL A 66 -4.20 19.72 -4.17
CA VAL A 66 -3.55 20.38 -3.04
C VAL A 66 -4.56 20.58 -1.93
N ASP A 67 -4.14 20.26 -0.71
CA ASP A 67 -4.87 20.59 0.51
C ASP A 67 -3.90 21.31 1.45
N GLY A 68 -4.01 22.65 1.50
CA GLY A 68 -3.06 23.47 2.26
C GLY A 68 -1.63 23.31 1.71
N ASP A 69 -0.72 22.81 2.55
CA ASP A 69 0.67 22.58 2.17
C ASP A 69 0.90 21.18 1.58
N GLU A 70 -0.10 20.30 1.62
CA GLU A 70 0.02 18.94 1.12
C GLU A 70 -0.45 18.85 -0.33
N ALA A 71 0.33 18.18 -1.15
CA ALA A 71 0.01 17.88 -2.53
C ALA A 71 0.00 16.36 -2.75
N GLY A 72 -0.91 15.91 -3.60
CA GLY A 72 -1.02 14.48 -3.89
C GLY A 72 -1.67 14.23 -5.23
N GLU A 73 -1.89 12.96 -5.53
CA GLU A 73 -2.56 12.52 -6.75
C GLU A 73 -3.57 11.42 -6.43
N VAL A 74 -4.65 11.37 -7.19
CA VAL A 74 -5.62 10.29 -7.13
C VAL A 74 -5.89 9.76 -8.53
N TRP A 75 -6.03 8.45 -8.64
CA TRP A 75 -6.37 7.77 -9.88
C TRP A 75 -7.89 7.68 -9.97
N VAL A 76 -8.43 8.09 -11.09
CA VAL A 76 -9.88 8.20 -11.31
C VAL A 76 -10.30 7.50 -12.60
N THR A 77 -11.61 7.34 -12.78
CA THR A 77 -12.16 6.84 -14.03
C THR A 77 -12.13 7.94 -15.10
N SER A 78 -12.28 7.57 -16.36
CA SER A 78 -12.38 8.54 -17.45
C SER A 78 -13.57 9.49 -17.28
N ALA A 79 -14.68 9.00 -16.74
CA ALA A 79 -15.86 9.80 -16.46
C ALA A 79 -15.60 10.84 -15.36
N ASP A 80 -14.95 10.46 -14.28
CA ASP A 80 -14.59 11.37 -13.20
C ASP A 80 -13.55 12.39 -13.66
N TYR A 81 -12.59 11.96 -14.48
CA TYR A 81 -11.60 12.86 -15.06
C TYR A 81 -12.26 13.95 -15.92
N ALA A 82 -13.23 13.58 -16.74
CA ALA A 82 -13.96 14.52 -17.60
C ALA A 82 -14.87 15.47 -16.80
N ARG A 83 -15.39 15.00 -15.68
CA ARG A 83 -16.34 15.76 -14.84
C ARG A 83 -15.67 16.84 -14.02
N HIS A 84 -14.40 16.67 -13.67
CA HIS A 84 -13.69 17.61 -12.80
C HIS A 84 -12.69 18.45 -13.58
N SER A 85 -12.67 19.75 -13.28
CA SER A 85 -11.79 20.72 -13.89
C SER A 85 -10.76 21.23 -12.88
N ILE A 86 -9.68 21.83 -13.36
CA ILE A 86 -8.71 22.50 -12.50
C ILE A 86 -9.42 23.61 -11.72
N GLY A 87 -9.24 23.63 -10.40
CA GLY A 87 -9.90 24.54 -9.48
C GLY A 87 -11.11 23.94 -8.78
N ASP A 88 -11.61 22.78 -9.21
CA ASP A 88 -12.74 22.12 -8.57
C ASP A 88 -12.32 21.50 -7.23
N LEU A 89 -13.29 21.45 -6.29
CA LEU A 89 -13.12 20.71 -5.05
C LEU A 89 -13.48 19.26 -5.27
N ILE A 90 -12.61 18.37 -4.79
CA ILE A 90 -12.85 16.94 -4.78
C ILE A 90 -12.70 16.39 -3.37
N ARG A 91 -13.38 15.29 -3.10
CA ARG A 91 -13.21 14.56 -1.85
C ARG A 91 -12.17 13.47 -2.04
N VAL A 92 -11.18 13.48 -1.18
CA VAL A 92 -10.10 12.47 -1.17
C VAL A 92 -10.24 11.63 0.09
N GLU A 93 -10.31 10.32 -0.07
CA GLU A 93 -10.30 9.37 1.03
C GLU A 93 -8.90 8.83 1.21
N VAL A 94 -8.45 8.81 2.47
CA VAL A 94 -7.11 8.34 2.82
C VAL A 94 -7.23 7.11 3.70
N GLU A 95 -6.56 6.05 3.31
CA GLU A 95 -6.41 4.84 4.11
C GLU A 95 -4.97 4.78 4.61
N VAL A 96 -4.80 4.83 5.93
CA VAL A 96 -3.49 4.71 6.58
C VAL A 96 -3.29 3.26 6.97
N ARG A 97 -2.24 2.65 6.48
CA ARG A 97 -1.88 1.26 6.77
C ARG A 97 -0.54 1.23 7.49
N GLU A 98 -0.41 0.29 8.39
CA GLU A 98 0.80 0.06 9.17
C GLU A 98 1.17 -1.42 9.13
N ASN A 99 2.46 -1.72 8.99
CA ASN A 99 2.95 -3.09 9.12
C ASN A 99 3.44 -3.35 10.56
N ILE A 100 3.83 -4.60 10.84
CA ILE A 100 4.27 -5.00 12.19
C ILE A 100 5.57 -4.30 12.64
N PHE A 101 6.32 -3.69 11.71
CA PHE A 101 7.55 -2.94 12.00
C PHE A 101 7.29 -1.43 12.17
N GLY A 102 6.03 -1.00 12.18
CA GLY A 102 5.66 0.40 12.35
C GLY A 102 5.81 1.25 11.09
N LYS A 103 6.06 0.63 9.92
CA LYS A 103 6.11 1.36 8.66
C LYS A 103 4.70 1.76 8.25
N ILE A 104 4.51 3.04 7.94
CA ILE A 104 3.23 3.62 7.58
C ILE A 104 3.15 3.85 6.07
N GLU A 105 2.03 3.46 5.48
CA GLU A 105 1.69 3.69 4.09
C GLU A 105 0.35 4.40 4.01
N GLU A 106 0.29 5.49 3.23
CA GLU A 106 -0.94 6.24 2.99
C GLU A 106 -1.40 6.03 1.55
N ASN A 107 -2.63 5.56 1.38
CA ASN A 107 -3.26 5.40 0.07
C ASN A 107 -4.36 6.44 -0.10
N TYR A 108 -4.31 7.17 -1.20
CA TYR A 108 -5.29 8.17 -1.57
C TYR A 108 -6.26 7.60 -2.59
N GLU A 109 -7.54 7.70 -2.30
CA GLU A 109 -8.60 7.26 -3.20
C GLU A 109 -9.57 8.42 -3.47
N PHE A 110 -10.10 8.44 -4.68
CA PHE A 110 -11.13 9.42 -5.04
C PHE A 110 -12.41 9.07 -4.33
N GLY A 111 -12.88 10.00 -3.48
CA GLY A 111 -14.14 9.86 -2.79
C GLY A 111 -15.32 10.15 -3.72
N VAL A 112 -16.37 9.34 -3.63
CA VAL A 112 -17.58 9.58 -4.39
C VAL A 112 -18.36 10.72 -3.76
N ASP A 113 -18.57 11.80 -4.50
CA ASP A 113 -19.45 12.88 -4.11
C ASP A 113 -20.88 12.35 -3.99
N LYS A 114 -21.42 12.47 -2.80
CA LYS A 114 -22.81 12.15 -2.54
C LYS A 114 -23.69 13.37 -2.74
#